data_0eb05cd92eeb8d80f8430ff2ead660f9
#
_entry.id   0eb05cd92eeb8d80f8430ff2ead660f9
#
_cell.length_a   1.000
_cell.length_b   1.000
_cell.length_c   1.000
_cell.angle_alpha   90.00
_cell.angle_beta   90.00
_cell.angle_gamma   90.00
#
_symmetry.space_group_name_H-M   'P 1'
#
loop_
_entity.id
_entity.type
_entity.pdbx_description
1 polymer ?
#
loop_
_entity_poly.entity_id
_entity_poly.type
_entity_poly.pdbx_seq_one_letter_code
_entity_poly.pdbx_strand_id
1 'polypeptide(L)'
;AVLTGVFWHSHEGSLYLAATDGYRLAEKRMLETERDVSAIIPASTLQEVLRSISDADKQLSVFFDDTQVCFRTDGLEIVSRLIDGKFPDYRQLIPANSETEVFIQKSDFSRIAKVASLFARESGGGITLAAAKETSLLSIHSIASELGENTSEASAEISSDGSVTLNSRYLT
;
A
#
# COMPACT_ATOMS: atom_id res chain seq x y z
N ALA A 1 1.30 10.94 15.39
CA ALA A 1 1.08 9.64 16.08
C ALA A 1 0.08 8.75 15.32
N VAL A 2 -1.08 9.25 14.88
CA VAL A 2 -2.13 8.41 14.22
C VAL A 2 -1.64 7.71 12.94
N LEU A 3 -0.73 8.31 12.18
CA LEU A 3 -0.16 7.74 10.96
C LEU A 3 0.91 6.64 11.21
N THR A 4 1.28 6.36 12.47
CA THR A 4 2.15 5.22 12.81
C THR A 4 1.36 3.94 13.05
N GLY A 5 0.04 4.01 12.90
CA GLY A 5 -0.88 2.89 13.03
C GLY A 5 -1.57 2.51 11.74
N VAL A 6 -2.25 1.38 11.79
CA VAL A 6 -3.16 0.91 10.75
C VAL A 6 -4.59 1.13 11.24
N PHE A 7 -5.38 1.83 10.45
CA PHE A 7 -6.78 2.10 10.75
C PHE A 7 -7.65 0.93 10.33
N TRP A 8 -8.31 0.32 11.30
CA TRP A 8 -9.32 -0.70 11.12
C TRP A 8 -10.68 -0.06 11.22
N HIS A 9 -11.47 -0.13 10.17
CA HIS A 9 -12.81 0.45 10.19
C HIS A 9 -13.79 -0.35 9.33
N SER A 10 -15.05 -0.32 9.76
CA SER A 10 -16.16 -0.82 8.95
C SER A 10 -16.68 0.25 8.01
N HIS A 11 -17.01 -0.15 6.79
CA HIS A 11 -17.63 0.68 5.78
C HIS A 11 -18.46 -0.19 4.84
N GLU A 12 -19.71 0.18 4.61
CA GLU A 12 -20.63 -0.54 3.70
C GLU A 12 -20.63 -2.06 3.92
N GLY A 13 -20.76 -2.49 5.18
CA GLY A 13 -20.85 -3.91 5.54
C GLY A 13 -19.55 -4.70 5.42
N SER A 14 -18.42 -4.03 5.33
CA SER A 14 -17.10 -4.69 5.23
C SER A 14 -16.07 -4.05 6.15
N LEU A 15 -15.14 -4.85 6.63
CA LEU A 15 -13.97 -4.41 7.38
C LEU A 15 -12.84 -4.02 6.42
N TYR A 16 -12.29 -2.85 6.61
CA TYR A 16 -11.14 -2.32 5.88
C TYR A 16 -9.97 -2.05 6.83
N LEU A 17 -8.77 -2.26 6.31
CA LEU A 17 -7.53 -1.84 6.92
C LEU A 17 -6.90 -0.78 6.02
N ALA A 18 -6.56 0.37 6.59
CA ALA A 18 -5.94 1.47 5.86
C ALA A 18 -4.71 2.00 6.57
N ALA A 19 -3.68 2.34 5.82
CA ALA A 19 -2.47 2.99 6.32
C ALA A 19 -1.97 4.02 5.31
N THR A 20 -1.46 5.14 5.82
CA THR A 20 -0.87 6.20 5.00
C THR A 20 0.27 6.90 5.74
N ASP A 21 1.24 7.40 5.00
CA ASP A 21 2.31 8.28 5.50
C ASP A 21 2.16 9.73 4.99
N GLY A 22 1.02 10.03 4.33
CA GLY A 22 0.73 11.31 3.73
C GLY A 22 1.17 11.43 2.25
N TYR A 23 1.99 10.51 1.75
CA TYR A 23 2.45 10.47 0.35
C TYR A 23 1.90 9.28 -0.42
N ARG A 24 1.61 8.20 0.28
CA ARG A 24 1.02 6.97 -0.27
C ARG A 24 -0.05 6.44 0.69
N LEU A 25 -1.00 5.72 0.13
CA LEU A 25 -2.09 5.08 0.84
C LEU A 25 -2.13 3.59 0.47
N ALA A 26 -2.32 2.74 1.47
CA ALA A 26 -2.68 1.34 1.27
C ALA A 26 -4.03 1.08 1.93
N GLU A 27 -4.95 0.48 1.20
CA GLU A 27 -6.24 0.01 1.70
C GLU A 27 -6.42 -1.47 1.36
N LYS A 28 -6.96 -2.24 2.30
CA LYS A 28 -7.31 -3.63 2.10
C LYS A 28 -8.70 -3.90 2.66
N ARG A 29 -9.62 -4.36 1.81
CA ARG A 29 -10.87 -4.99 2.24
C ARG A 29 -10.56 -6.38 2.76
N MET A 30 -10.98 -6.69 3.98
CA MET A 30 -10.67 -7.94 4.67
C MET A 30 -11.81 -8.96 4.55
N LEU A 31 -12.95 -8.64 5.13
CA LEU A 31 -14.09 -9.53 5.24
C LEU A 31 -15.39 -8.72 5.38
N GLU A 32 -16.50 -9.37 5.17
CA GLU A 32 -17.82 -8.80 5.45
C GLU A 32 -18.08 -8.80 6.96
N THR A 33 -18.67 -7.74 7.48
CA THR A 33 -19.00 -7.59 8.90
C THR A 33 -20.17 -6.63 9.10
N GLU A 34 -21.04 -6.97 10.01
CA GLU A 34 -22.09 -6.08 10.50
C GLU A 34 -21.64 -5.28 11.75
N ARG A 35 -20.43 -5.59 12.27
CA ARG A 35 -19.91 -4.91 13.46
C ARG A 35 -19.39 -3.53 13.06
N ASP A 36 -19.70 -2.54 13.88
CA ASP A 36 -19.06 -1.23 13.77
C ASP A 36 -17.67 -1.28 14.41
N VAL A 37 -16.65 -1.06 13.60
CA VAL A 37 -15.25 -1.05 14.00
C VAL A 37 -14.64 0.29 13.60
N SER A 38 -13.94 0.95 14.53
CA SER A 38 -13.17 2.16 14.27
C SER A 38 -12.02 2.22 15.27
N ALA A 39 -10.86 1.71 14.88
CA ALA A 39 -9.70 1.59 15.77
C ALA A 39 -8.38 1.82 15.01
N ILE A 40 -7.43 2.50 15.64
CA ILE A 40 -6.08 2.66 15.09
C ILE A 40 -5.12 1.78 15.88
N ILE A 41 -4.63 0.71 15.24
CA ILE A 41 -3.74 -0.26 15.86
C ILE A 41 -2.29 0.10 15.51
N PRO A 42 -1.36 0.15 16.47
CA PRO A 42 0.04 0.40 16.17
C PRO A 42 0.59 -0.59 15.13
N ALA A 43 1.29 -0.10 14.10
CA ALA A 43 1.88 -0.95 13.07
C ALA A 43 2.86 -1.98 13.66
N SER A 44 3.59 -1.63 14.73
CA SER A 44 4.48 -2.54 15.45
C SER A 44 3.74 -3.73 16.06
N THR A 45 2.53 -3.51 16.58
CA THR A 45 1.69 -4.60 17.11
C THR A 45 1.30 -5.58 16.01
N LEU A 46 0.88 -5.07 14.84
CA LEU A 46 0.51 -5.94 13.72
C LEU A 46 1.73 -6.69 13.16
N GLN A 47 2.91 -6.07 13.17
CA GLN A 47 4.15 -6.76 12.80
C GLN A 47 4.48 -7.90 13.78
N GLU A 48 4.23 -7.70 15.07
CA GLU A 48 4.44 -8.75 16.08
C GLU A 48 3.42 -9.87 15.90
N VAL A 49 2.16 -9.56 15.67
CA VAL A 49 1.13 -10.56 15.32
C VAL A 49 1.56 -11.37 14.11
N LEU A 50 1.99 -10.71 13.01
CA LEU A 50 2.45 -11.40 11.80
C LEU A 50 3.66 -12.32 12.01
N ARG A 51 4.57 -11.97 12.93
CA ARG A 51 5.72 -12.81 13.28
C ARG A 51 5.35 -14.01 14.14
N SER A 52 4.30 -13.87 14.94
CA SER A 52 3.91 -14.83 15.97
C SER A 52 2.90 -15.84 15.47
N ILE A 53 2.11 -15.52 14.44
CA ILE A 53 1.18 -16.45 13.81
C ILE A 53 1.91 -17.30 12.77
N SER A 54 1.49 -18.54 12.63
CA SER A 54 2.01 -19.50 11.67
C SER A 54 0.91 -20.02 10.75
N ASP A 55 1.28 -20.67 9.65
CA ASP A 55 0.33 -21.33 8.76
C ASP A 55 -0.48 -22.46 9.42
N ALA A 56 -0.03 -22.93 10.60
CA ALA A 56 -0.76 -23.90 11.40
C ALA A 56 -1.93 -23.28 12.18
N ASP A 57 -1.91 -21.97 12.42
CA ASP A 57 -2.99 -21.23 13.07
C ASP A 57 -4.16 -21.07 12.11
N LYS A 58 -5.21 -21.84 12.30
CA LYS A 58 -6.39 -21.86 11.43
C LYS A 58 -7.24 -20.59 11.56
N GLN A 59 -7.15 -19.91 12.69
CA GLN A 59 -8.00 -18.76 13.02
C GLN A 59 -7.28 -17.79 13.92
N LEU A 60 -7.41 -16.49 13.60
CA LEU A 60 -7.03 -15.39 14.47
C LEU A 60 -8.30 -14.70 14.95
N SER A 61 -8.55 -14.74 16.25
CA SER A 61 -9.64 -13.99 16.86
C SER A 61 -9.16 -12.61 17.29
N VAL A 62 -9.96 -11.58 16.99
CA VAL A 62 -9.64 -10.19 17.33
C VAL A 62 -10.75 -9.61 18.17
N PHE A 63 -10.39 -9.08 19.33
CA PHE A 63 -11.31 -8.46 20.29
C PHE A 63 -10.89 -7.01 20.51
N PHE A 64 -11.85 -6.13 20.57
CA PHE A 64 -11.64 -4.71 20.86
C PHE A 64 -12.38 -4.31 22.13
N ASP A 65 -11.75 -3.44 22.92
CA ASP A 65 -12.43 -2.54 23.85
C ASP A 65 -12.12 -1.08 23.45
N ASP A 66 -12.55 -0.12 24.27
CA ASP A 66 -12.40 1.32 23.97
C ASP A 66 -10.95 1.78 23.85
N THR A 67 -9.98 1.03 24.39
CA THR A 67 -8.58 1.43 24.55
C THR A 67 -7.57 0.40 24.06
N GLN A 68 -8.00 -0.84 23.86
CA GLN A 68 -7.12 -1.97 23.60
C GLN A 68 -7.67 -2.88 22.51
N VAL A 69 -6.76 -3.60 21.88
CA VAL A 69 -7.04 -4.73 20.98
C VAL A 69 -6.34 -5.99 21.50
N CYS A 70 -7.02 -7.11 21.44
CA CYS A 70 -6.47 -8.43 21.76
C CYS A 70 -6.54 -9.32 20.53
N PHE A 71 -5.40 -9.86 20.13
CA PHE A 71 -5.25 -10.90 19.10
C PHE A 71 -5.02 -12.23 19.76
N ARG A 72 -5.80 -13.25 19.42
CA ARG A 72 -5.73 -14.58 20.06
C ARG A 72 -5.75 -15.69 19.04
N THR A 73 -4.83 -16.65 19.20
CA THR A 73 -4.80 -17.96 18.56
C THR A 73 -4.83 -19.05 19.62
N ASP A 74 -4.77 -20.32 19.24
CA ASP A 74 -4.82 -21.47 20.18
C ASP A 74 -3.68 -21.50 21.23
N GLY A 75 -2.58 -20.80 21.01
CA GLY A 75 -1.41 -20.81 21.91
C GLY A 75 -0.84 -19.45 22.24
N LEU A 76 -1.45 -18.37 21.73
CA LEU A 76 -0.89 -17.04 21.82
C LEU A 76 -1.97 -16.00 22.06
N GLU A 77 -1.66 -15.04 22.93
CA GLU A 77 -2.46 -13.84 23.13
C GLU A 77 -1.56 -12.60 23.10
N ILE A 78 -1.87 -11.66 22.22
CA ILE A 78 -1.18 -10.38 22.12
C ILE A 78 -2.18 -9.27 22.42
N VAL A 79 -1.91 -8.47 23.44
CA VAL A 79 -2.72 -7.32 23.82
C VAL A 79 -1.94 -6.03 23.55
N SER A 80 -2.58 -5.05 22.93
CA SER A 80 -1.97 -3.77 22.63
C SER A 80 -2.94 -2.63 22.89
N ARG A 81 -2.40 -1.46 23.28
CA ARG A 81 -3.18 -0.23 23.33
C ARG A 81 -3.45 0.28 21.92
N LEU A 82 -4.65 0.80 21.73
CA LEU A 82 -4.99 1.56 20.52
C LEU A 82 -4.31 2.93 20.53
N ILE A 83 -4.06 3.45 19.34
CA ILE A 83 -3.62 4.85 19.18
C ILE A 83 -4.84 5.74 19.28
N ASP A 84 -4.82 6.65 20.25
CA ASP A 84 -5.85 7.65 20.41
C ASP A 84 -5.74 8.74 19.33
N GLY A 85 -6.90 9.16 18.81
CA GLY A 85 -7.01 10.20 17.81
C GLY A 85 -7.90 9.82 16.63
N LYS A 86 -8.10 10.78 15.72
CA LYS A 86 -8.90 10.59 14.51
C LYS A 86 -7.99 10.33 13.32
N PHE A 87 -8.20 9.19 12.65
CA PHE A 87 -7.52 8.91 11.38
C PHE A 87 -8.03 9.86 10.29
N PRO A 88 -7.17 10.34 9.37
CA PRO A 88 -7.60 11.19 8.26
C PRO A 88 -8.68 10.51 7.42
N ASP A 89 -9.62 11.31 6.92
CA ASP A 89 -10.60 10.82 5.95
C ASP A 89 -9.95 10.65 4.57
N TYR A 90 -9.28 9.53 4.41
CA TYR A 90 -8.49 9.21 3.23
C TYR A 90 -9.35 8.85 2.01
N ARG A 91 -10.61 8.44 2.21
CA ARG A 91 -11.48 8.03 1.11
C ARG A 91 -11.78 9.17 0.14
N GLN A 92 -11.81 10.40 0.63
CA GLN A 92 -11.94 11.60 -0.21
C GLN A 92 -10.72 11.83 -1.12
N LEU A 93 -9.57 11.22 -0.81
CA LEU A 93 -8.34 11.34 -1.59
C LEU A 93 -8.25 10.31 -2.72
N ILE A 94 -9.09 9.28 -2.69
CA ILE A 94 -9.14 8.25 -3.74
C ILE A 94 -9.94 8.82 -4.92
N PRO A 95 -9.33 9.03 -6.08
CA PRO A 95 -10.04 9.58 -7.24
C PRO A 95 -11.12 8.61 -7.71
N ALA A 96 -12.30 9.14 -7.99
CA ALA A 96 -13.42 8.36 -8.51
C ALA A 96 -13.19 7.94 -9.98
N ASN A 97 -12.40 8.72 -10.72
CA ASN A 97 -12.06 8.46 -12.13
C ASN A 97 -10.57 8.66 -12.36
N SER A 98 -10.00 7.91 -13.27
CA SER A 98 -8.63 8.06 -13.76
C SER A 98 -8.64 8.58 -15.19
N GLU A 99 -7.73 9.50 -15.53
CA GLU A 99 -7.55 9.96 -16.90
C GLU A 99 -6.82 8.93 -17.75
N THR A 100 -5.87 8.21 -17.14
CA THR A 100 -5.07 7.17 -17.79
C THR A 100 -5.15 5.88 -16.99
N GLU A 101 -5.53 4.79 -17.64
CA GLU A 101 -5.52 3.44 -17.07
C GLU A 101 -4.50 2.58 -17.81
N VAL A 102 -3.73 1.79 -17.04
CA VAL A 102 -2.68 0.92 -17.57
C VAL A 102 -2.85 -0.47 -17.00
N PHE A 103 -3.08 -1.46 -17.85
CA PHE A 103 -3.10 -2.88 -17.49
C PHE A 103 -1.81 -3.54 -17.93
N ILE A 104 -1.02 -4.02 -16.98
CA ILE A 104 0.31 -4.60 -17.21
C ILE A 104 0.48 -5.87 -16.38
N GLN A 105 1.26 -6.82 -16.89
CA GLN A 105 1.62 -8.01 -16.12
C GLN A 105 2.49 -7.62 -14.92
N LYS A 106 2.13 -8.10 -13.72
CA LYS A 106 2.83 -7.79 -12.47
C LYS A 106 4.34 -8.10 -12.54
N SER A 107 4.72 -9.21 -13.18
CA SER A 107 6.12 -9.60 -13.38
C SER A 107 6.91 -8.55 -14.17
N ASP A 108 6.33 -8.06 -15.27
CA ASP A 108 6.97 -7.08 -16.14
C ASP A 108 7.09 -5.73 -15.46
N PHE A 109 6.01 -5.27 -14.83
CA PHE A 109 6.04 -4.04 -14.05
C PHE A 109 7.09 -4.10 -12.93
N SER A 110 7.11 -5.20 -12.17
CA SER A 110 8.09 -5.38 -11.08
C SER A 110 9.53 -5.39 -11.59
N ARG A 111 9.77 -5.98 -12.77
CA ARG A 111 11.08 -6.01 -13.42
C ARG A 111 11.55 -4.60 -13.78
N ILE A 112 10.76 -3.83 -14.54
CA ILE A 112 11.16 -2.48 -14.97
C ILE A 112 11.25 -1.50 -13.79
N ALA A 113 10.37 -1.62 -12.78
CA ALA A 113 10.42 -0.79 -11.57
C ALA A 113 11.70 -1.06 -10.74
N LYS A 114 12.11 -2.32 -10.59
CA LYS A 114 13.35 -2.68 -9.89
C LYS A 114 14.60 -2.11 -10.59
N VAL A 115 14.68 -2.22 -11.92
CA VAL A 115 15.80 -1.64 -12.68
C VAL A 115 15.84 -0.13 -12.50
N ALA A 116 14.73 0.57 -12.71
CA ALA A 116 14.65 2.02 -12.54
C ALA A 116 15.01 2.47 -11.11
N SER A 117 14.63 1.69 -10.08
CA SER A 117 14.94 2.01 -8.69
C SER A 117 16.43 2.00 -8.37
N LEU A 118 17.24 1.20 -9.08
CA LEU A 118 18.69 1.16 -8.91
C LEU A 118 19.33 2.49 -9.34
N PHE A 119 18.91 3.03 -10.48
CA PHE A 119 19.38 4.33 -10.98
C PHE A 119 18.85 5.49 -10.13
N ALA A 120 17.61 5.42 -9.67
CA ALA A 120 16.98 6.50 -8.91
C ALA A 120 17.57 6.69 -7.50
N ARG A 121 18.34 5.74 -6.95
CA ARG A 121 18.87 5.82 -5.56
C ARG A 121 19.68 7.08 -5.31
N GLU A 122 20.50 7.50 -6.26
CA GLU A 122 21.40 8.64 -6.14
C GLU A 122 20.68 9.99 -6.35
N SER A 123 19.52 9.98 -7.00
CA SER A 123 18.73 11.18 -7.33
C SER A 123 17.47 11.34 -6.43
N GLY A 124 17.54 10.89 -5.18
CA GLY A 124 16.42 11.03 -4.22
C GLY A 124 15.27 10.06 -4.45
N GLY A 125 15.43 9.08 -5.34
CA GLY A 125 14.44 8.04 -5.60
C GLY A 125 13.38 8.39 -6.64
N GLY A 126 13.46 9.55 -7.27
CA GLY A 126 12.49 10.01 -8.28
C GLY A 126 12.54 9.17 -9.56
N ILE A 127 11.38 8.70 -10.02
CA ILE A 127 11.20 8.04 -11.32
C ILE A 127 9.98 8.62 -12.03
N THR A 128 10.02 8.64 -13.35
CA THR A 128 8.88 9.08 -14.18
C THR A 128 8.32 7.88 -14.93
N LEU A 129 7.04 7.57 -14.71
CA LEU A 129 6.28 6.61 -15.49
C LEU A 129 5.61 7.37 -16.63
N ALA A 130 5.73 6.86 -17.85
CA ALA A 130 5.03 7.39 -19.02
C ALA A 130 4.29 6.27 -19.76
N ALA A 131 3.00 6.45 -19.93
CA ALA A 131 2.12 5.57 -20.67
C ALA A 131 1.91 6.12 -22.07
N ALA A 132 2.21 5.34 -23.11
CA ALA A 132 2.04 5.69 -24.51
C ALA A 132 1.05 4.74 -25.17
N LYS A 133 -0.15 5.26 -25.46
CA LYS A 133 -1.25 4.46 -26.01
C LYS A 133 -0.93 3.92 -27.41
N GLU A 134 -0.37 4.76 -28.27
CA GLU A 134 -0.09 4.39 -29.68
C GLU A 134 0.87 3.21 -29.77
N THR A 135 1.90 3.16 -28.91
CA THR A 135 2.90 2.10 -28.88
C THR A 135 2.54 0.94 -27.95
N SER A 136 1.51 1.12 -27.11
CA SER A 136 1.14 0.17 -26.04
C SER A 136 2.31 -0.14 -25.09
N LEU A 137 3.13 0.87 -24.79
CA LEU A 137 4.29 0.76 -23.91
C LEU A 137 4.12 1.62 -22.65
N LEU A 138 4.39 1.00 -21.51
CA LEU A 138 4.68 1.72 -20.27
C LEU A 138 6.18 1.82 -20.10
N SER A 139 6.72 3.02 -20.04
CA SER A 139 8.13 3.28 -19.77
C SER A 139 8.34 3.83 -18.36
N ILE A 140 9.45 3.49 -17.73
CA ILE A 140 9.93 4.07 -16.48
C ILE A 140 11.30 4.68 -16.73
N HIS A 141 11.36 6.01 -16.60
CA HIS A 141 12.59 6.79 -16.75
C HIS A 141 13.16 7.14 -15.38
N SER A 142 14.48 7.01 -15.24
CA SER A 142 15.23 7.35 -14.03
C SER A 142 16.60 7.94 -14.39
N ILE A 143 17.07 8.86 -13.55
CA ILE A 143 18.35 9.56 -13.74
C ILE A 143 19.22 9.30 -12.51
N ALA A 144 20.48 8.99 -12.75
CA ALA A 144 21.53 8.93 -11.74
C ALA A 144 22.65 9.87 -12.13
N SER A 145 23.17 10.66 -11.18
CA SER A 145 24.19 11.68 -11.46
C SER A 145 25.49 11.08 -12.00
N GLU A 146 25.88 9.90 -11.53
CA GLU A 146 27.14 9.23 -11.91
C GLU A 146 26.94 8.08 -12.90
N LEU A 147 25.78 7.42 -12.88
CA LEU A 147 25.49 6.24 -13.72
C LEU A 147 24.76 6.60 -15.03
N GLY A 148 24.37 7.87 -15.19
CA GLY A 148 23.60 8.33 -16.34
C GLY A 148 22.09 8.10 -16.17
N GLU A 149 21.39 7.92 -17.27
CA GLU A 149 19.95 7.72 -17.32
C GLU A 149 19.58 6.31 -17.78
N ASN A 150 18.43 5.84 -17.30
CA ASN A 150 17.87 4.56 -17.71
C ASN A 150 16.40 4.75 -18.10
N THR A 151 16.00 4.13 -19.21
CA THR A 151 14.60 3.95 -19.58
C THR A 151 14.35 2.47 -19.76
N SER A 152 13.42 1.95 -18.97
CA SER A 152 12.97 0.55 -19.03
C SER A 152 11.52 0.51 -19.47
N GLU A 153 11.18 -0.40 -20.37
CA GLU A 153 9.86 -0.48 -21.00
C GLU A 153 9.25 -1.87 -20.84
N ALA A 154 7.92 -1.90 -20.85
CA ALA A 154 7.13 -3.13 -20.93
C ALA A 154 5.82 -2.88 -21.68
N SER A 155 5.34 -3.91 -22.35
CA SER A 155 4.05 -3.88 -23.04
C SER A 155 2.91 -3.81 -22.03
N ALA A 156 1.93 -2.96 -22.32
CA ALA A 156 0.77 -2.72 -21.49
C ALA A 156 -0.45 -2.36 -22.32
N GLU A 157 -1.63 -2.62 -21.82
CA GLU A 157 -2.87 -2.08 -22.37
C GLU A 157 -3.10 -0.70 -21.74
N ILE A 158 -3.23 0.33 -22.55
CA ILE A 158 -3.22 1.73 -22.13
C ILE A 158 -4.46 2.45 -22.70
N SER A 159 -5.25 3.07 -21.83
CA SER A 159 -6.47 3.79 -22.21
C SER A 159 -6.18 5.12 -22.91
N SER A 160 -5.20 5.88 -22.41
CA SER A 160 -4.76 7.18 -22.94
C SER A 160 -3.31 7.46 -22.54
N ASP A 161 -2.66 8.40 -23.23
CA ASP A 161 -1.34 8.87 -22.85
C ASP A 161 -1.38 9.53 -21.47
N GLY A 162 -0.32 9.33 -20.69
CA GLY A 162 -0.21 9.93 -19.37
C GLY A 162 1.19 9.81 -18.79
N SER A 163 1.51 10.68 -17.84
CA SER A 163 2.81 10.66 -17.17
C SER A 163 2.69 11.07 -15.72
N VAL A 164 3.45 10.39 -14.85
CA VAL A 164 3.51 10.68 -13.43
C VAL A 164 4.92 10.48 -12.88
N THR A 165 5.37 11.40 -12.04
CA THR A 165 6.64 11.26 -11.30
C THR A 165 6.36 10.94 -9.85
N LEU A 166 7.04 9.90 -9.34
CA LEU A 166 6.88 9.43 -7.98
C LEU A 166 8.18 8.83 -7.45
N ASN A 167 8.21 8.51 -6.15
CA ASN A 167 9.35 7.85 -5.55
C ASN A 167 9.32 6.33 -5.84
N SER A 168 10.41 5.80 -6.39
CA SER A 168 10.57 4.39 -6.79
C SER A 168 10.31 3.40 -5.64
N ARG A 169 10.58 3.82 -4.38
CA ARG A 169 10.32 3.00 -3.18
C ARG A 169 8.84 2.70 -2.94
N TYR A 170 7.94 3.41 -3.62
CA TYR A 170 6.50 3.14 -3.52
C TYR A 170 6.06 1.99 -4.42
N LEU A 171 6.92 1.57 -5.38
CA LEU A 171 6.64 0.53 -6.36
C LEU A 171 7.42 -0.78 -6.14
N THR A 172 8.43 -0.78 -5.27
CA THR A 172 9.35 -1.91 -5.06
C THR A 172 9.30 -2.48 -3.65
#